data_61c5c92958326b5533d535c25ea12308
#
_entry.id   61c5c92958326b5533d535c25ea12308
#
_cell.length_a   1.000
_cell.length_b   1.000
_cell.length_c   1.000
_cell.angle_alpha   90.00
_cell.angle_beta   90.00
_cell.angle_gamma   90.00
#
_symmetry.space_group_name_H-M   'P 1'
#
loop_
_entity.id
_entity.type
_entity.pdbx_description
1 polymer ?
#
loop_
_entity_poly.entity_id
_entity_poly.type
_entity_poly.pdbx_seq_one_letter_code
_entity_poly.pdbx_strand_id
1 'polypeptide(L)' 'MQDREHLNKLTGLVSNQAQWSKFEAYLDTIINQQHRVMEQTNEVVAMHRAQGAIYQLRRLKLLRDEVLKNG' A
#
# COMPACT_ATOMS: atom_id res chain seq x y z
N MET A 1 -8.07 18.41 -1.44
CA MET A 1 -9.13 18.76 -2.36
C MET A 1 -9.24 17.83 -3.54
N GLN A 2 -8.29 17.82 -4.46
CA GLN A 2 -8.30 16.83 -5.54
C GLN A 2 -8.22 15.40 -4.98
N ASP A 3 -7.46 15.21 -3.91
CA ASP A 3 -7.33 13.90 -3.27
C ASP A 3 -8.66 13.39 -2.72
N ARG A 4 -9.50 14.29 -2.20
CA ARG A 4 -10.79 13.92 -1.65
C ARG A 4 -11.73 13.38 -2.74
N GLU A 5 -11.75 14.01 -3.92
CA GLU A 5 -12.55 13.53 -5.04
C GLU A 5 -12.08 12.16 -5.51
N HIS A 6 -10.77 11.98 -5.63
CA HIS A 6 -10.20 10.71 -6.01
C HIS A 6 -10.49 9.62 -4.97
N LEU A 7 -10.42 9.97 -3.70
CA LEU A 7 -10.74 9.02 -2.63
C LEU A 7 -12.21 8.60 -2.68
N ASN A 8 -13.11 9.54 -2.95
CA ASN A 8 -14.53 9.23 -3.08
C ASN A 8 -14.82 8.21 -4.17
N LYS A 9 -14.07 8.29 -5.27
CA LYS A 9 -14.22 7.35 -6.39
C LYS A 9 -13.80 5.93 -6.02
N LEU A 10 -13.03 5.78 -4.95
CA LEU A 10 -12.53 4.48 -4.50
C LEU A 10 -13.44 3.83 -3.45
N THR A 11 -14.55 4.47 -3.10
CA THR A 11 -15.46 3.95 -2.07
C THR A 11 -15.93 2.54 -2.39
N GLY A 12 -16.28 2.27 -3.65
CA GLY A 12 -16.71 0.94 -4.07
C GLY A 12 -15.64 -0.13 -3.86
N LEU A 13 -14.39 0.21 -4.14
CA LEU A 13 -13.27 -0.71 -3.95
C LEU A 13 -13.10 -1.08 -2.48
N VAL A 14 -13.05 -0.07 -1.59
CA VAL A 14 -12.76 -0.32 -0.18
C VAL A 14 -13.97 -0.88 0.57
N SER A 15 -15.19 -0.66 0.06
CA SER A 15 -16.41 -1.18 0.67
C SER A 15 -16.64 -2.65 0.36
N ASN A 16 -16.06 -3.17 -0.71
CA ASN A 16 -16.12 -4.60 -1.02
C ASN A 16 -15.05 -5.33 -0.21
N GLN A 17 -15.46 -5.86 0.92
CA GLN A 17 -14.54 -6.45 1.88
C GLN A 17 -13.74 -7.62 1.29
N ALA A 18 -14.37 -8.46 0.48
CA ALA A 18 -13.69 -9.61 -0.13
C ALA A 18 -12.60 -9.14 -1.10
N GLN A 19 -12.91 -8.17 -1.96
CA GLN A 19 -11.93 -7.64 -2.89
C GLN A 19 -10.83 -6.85 -2.19
N TRP A 20 -11.19 -6.08 -1.17
CA TRP A 20 -10.20 -5.34 -0.40
C TRP A 20 -9.23 -6.28 0.30
N SER A 21 -9.72 -7.39 0.88
CA SER A 21 -8.85 -8.37 1.53
C SER A 21 -7.86 -8.98 0.55
N LYS A 22 -8.29 -9.27 -0.67
CA LYS A 22 -7.39 -9.79 -1.71
C LYS A 22 -6.32 -8.76 -2.09
N PHE A 23 -6.70 -7.50 -2.17
CA PHE A 23 -5.77 -6.41 -2.45
C PHE A 23 -4.74 -6.26 -1.33
N GLU A 24 -5.19 -6.29 -0.08
CA GLU A 24 -4.28 -6.24 1.07
C GLU A 24 -3.30 -7.41 1.08
N ALA A 25 -3.78 -8.62 0.78
CA ALA A 25 -2.92 -9.79 0.70
C ALA A 25 -1.85 -9.63 -0.38
N TYR A 26 -2.21 -9.04 -1.51
CA TYR A 26 -1.27 -8.74 -2.58
C TYR A 26 -0.22 -7.72 -2.12
N LEU A 27 -0.64 -6.67 -1.44
CA LEU A 27 0.28 -5.67 -0.90
C LEU A 27 1.25 -6.30 0.10
N ASP A 28 0.76 -7.18 0.97
CA ASP A 28 1.61 -7.88 1.93
C ASP A 28 2.66 -8.74 1.23
N THR A 29 2.28 -9.39 0.14
CA THR A 29 3.21 -10.19 -0.65
C THR A 29 4.35 -9.31 -1.20
N ILE A 30 4.00 -8.14 -1.75
CA ILE A 30 5.00 -7.22 -2.29
C ILE A 30 5.88 -6.67 -1.18
N ILE A 31 5.30 -6.31 -0.05
CA ILE A 31 6.06 -5.82 1.11
C ILE A 31 7.07 -6.88 1.55
N ASN A 32 6.66 -8.13 1.64
CA ASN A 32 7.55 -9.23 2.01
C ASN A 32 8.68 -9.41 1.00
N GLN A 33 8.39 -9.24 -0.29
CA GLN A 33 9.43 -9.29 -1.32
C GLN A 33 10.46 -8.18 -1.13
N GLN A 34 10.03 -6.98 -0.77
CA GLN A 34 10.95 -5.86 -0.52
C GLN A 34 11.79 -6.11 0.73
N HIS A 35 11.22 -6.72 1.77
CA HIS A 35 12.00 -7.12 2.95
C HIS A 35 13.10 -8.11 2.58
N ARG A 36 12.81 -9.07 1.71
CA ARG A 36 13.83 -10.02 1.23
C ARG A 36 14.94 -9.31 0.46
N VAL A 37 14.59 -8.32 -0.37
CA VAL A 37 15.60 -7.52 -1.07
C VAL A 37 16.53 -6.84 -0.06
N MET A 38 15.97 -6.25 1.00
CA MET A 38 16.76 -5.60 2.04
C MET A 38 17.68 -6.57 2.76
N GLU A 39 17.22 -7.81 3.02
CA GLU A 39 18.02 -8.83 3.69
C GLU A 39 19.18 -9.33 2.83
N GLN A 40 19.01 -9.33 1.50
CA GLN A 40 19.96 -9.93 0.57
C GLN A 40 20.95 -8.93 0.00
N THR A 41 20.70 -7.63 0.13
CA THR A 41 21.54 -6.62 -0.50
C THR A 41 22.51 -5.99 0.48
N ASN A 42 23.72 -5.68 0.00
CA ASN A 42 24.69 -4.88 0.73
C ASN A 42 24.75 -3.45 0.20
N GLU A 43 23.96 -3.13 -0.83
CA GLU A 43 23.98 -1.80 -1.43
C GLU A 43 23.03 -0.87 -0.68
N VAL A 44 23.56 0.27 -0.24
CA VAL A 44 22.78 1.27 0.50
C VAL A 44 21.64 1.81 -0.35
N VAL A 45 21.90 2.08 -1.64
CA VAL A 45 20.87 2.61 -2.54
C VAL A 45 19.70 1.62 -2.69
N ALA A 46 20.02 0.33 -2.87
CA ALA A 46 18.99 -0.70 -2.98
C ALA A 46 18.17 -0.83 -1.69
N MET A 47 18.83 -0.72 -0.54
CA MET A 47 18.13 -0.74 0.75
C MET A 47 17.19 0.45 0.90
N HIS A 48 17.64 1.65 0.52
CA HIS A 48 16.81 2.84 0.59
C HIS A 48 15.60 2.76 -0.34
N ARG A 49 15.79 2.21 -1.55
CA ARG A 49 14.69 2.01 -2.48
C ARG A 49 13.65 1.02 -1.93
N ALA A 50 14.11 -0.07 -1.34
CA ALA A 50 13.24 -1.06 -0.74
C ALA A 50 12.46 -0.46 0.45
N GLN A 51 13.12 0.33 1.28
CA GLN A 51 12.47 1.02 2.40
C GLN A 51 11.39 1.99 1.91
N GLY A 52 11.69 2.75 0.85
CA GLY A 52 10.72 3.66 0.24
C GLY A 52 9.52 2.93 -0.33
N ALA A 53 9.75 1.79 -0.99
CA ALA A 53 8.69 0.97 -1.54
C ALA A 53 7.79 0.43 -0.42
N ILE A 54 8.38 -0.08 0.66
CA ILE A 54 7.62 -0.58 1.81
C ILE A 54 6.76 0.52 2.42
N TYR A 55 7.33 1.72 2.56
CA TYR A 55 6.60 2.86 3.10
C TYR A 55 5.35 3.17 2.26
N GLN A 56 5.51 3.26 0.94
CA GLN A 56 4.39 3.55 0.05
C GLN A 56 3.35 2.43 0.03
N LEU A 57 3.80 1.18 0.06
CA LEU A 57 2.89 0.04 0.08
C LEU A 57 2.08 -0.01 1.38
N ARG A 58 2.71 0.32 2.51
CA ARG A 58 2.00 0.40 3.79
C ARG A 58 0.98 1.52 3.79
N ARG A 59 1.29 2.64 3.15
CA ARG A 59 0.32 3.72 3.00
C ARG A 59 -0.89 3.28 2.18
N LEU A 60 -0.68 2.48 1.15
CA LEU A 60 -1.80 1.94 0.37
C LEU A 60 -2.71 1.04 1.22
N LYS A 61 -2.16 0.34 2.19
CA LYS A 61 -2.98 -0.48 3.09
C LYS A 61 -3.91 0.38 3.95
N LEU A 62 -3.58 1.65 4.16
CA LEU A 62 -4.43 2.58 4.91
C LEU A 62 -5.48 3.24 4.02
N LEU A 63 -5.49 2.94 2.73
CA LEU A 63 -6.39 3.57 1.76
C LEU A 63 -7.86 3.44 2.17
N ARG A 64 -8.24 2.26 2.66
CA ARG A 64 -9.62 2.01 3.09
C ARG A 64 -10.05 3.00 4.16
N ASP A 65 -9.20 3.18 5.17
CA ASP A 65 -9.49 4.12 6.26
C ASP A 65 -9.55 5.55 5.74
N GLU A 66 -8.64 5.93 4.85
CA GLU A 66 -8.64 7.27 4.27
C GLU A 66 -9.91 7.53 3.47
N VAL A 67 -10.33 6.57 2.66
CA VAL A 67 -11.54 6.72 1.83
C VAL A 67 -12.78 6.82 2.72
N LEU A 68 -12.91 5.94 3.70
CA LEU A 68 -14.09 5.92 4.59
C LEU A 68 -14.14 7.14 5.50
N LYS A 69 -12.97 7.69 5.88
CA LYS A 69 -12.89 8.84 6.75
C LYS A 69 -13.15 10.15 6.01
N ASN A 70 -12.64 10.28 4.78
CA ASN A 70 -12.68 11.52 4.01
C ASN A 70 -13.67 11.50 2.86
N GLY A 71 -14.22 10.34 2.59
CA GLY A 71 -15.23 10.16 1.56
C GLY A 71 -16.63 10.28 2.10
#